data_6b31660dc01aab2dd22558556ebb8a36
#
_entry.id   6b31660dc01aab2dd22558556ebb8a36
#
_cell.length_a   1.000
_cell.length_b   1.000
_cell.length_c   1.000
_cell.angle_alpha   90.00
_cell.angle_beta   90.00
_cell.angle_gamma   90.00
#
_symmetry.space_group_name_H-M   'P 1'
#
loop_
_entity.id
_entity.type
_entity.pdbx_description
1 polymer ?
#
loop_
_entity_poly.entity_id
_entity_poly.type
_entity_poly.pdbx_seq_one_letter_code
_entity_poly.pdbx_strand_id
1 'polypeptide(L)'
;MPEITPIKTEAELCEIFIRDMNAQPGWTCYPETGGFDILVVHQDGRQIGVEAKLQLNAKVADQIMPEPWQFRYGLKGPDHRLVIVSKITDASTGIAKLLGFMGVPVLTPREGYSSRDGLERRMEFCAYKLRDLLHGSGHFNDGELFDWNPEERCQVPMVVPQVAAGVPAPIRLTPWKEKALRALALLRSQGFITSKQIKELGMSPTAWTQ
;
A
#
# COMPACT_ATOMS: atom_id res chain seq x y z
N MET A 1 -20.76 26.56 7.74
CA MET A 1 -20.31 25.16 7.72
C MET A 1 -18.78 25.18 7.62
N PRO A 2 -18.04 24.39 8.40
CA PRO A 2 -16.59 24.37 8.25
C PRO A 2 -16.21 23.97 6.82
N GLU A 3 -15.29 24.71 6.24
CA GLU A 3 -14.76 24.47 4.90
C GLU A 3 -13.84 23.25 4.96
N ILE A 4 -14.01 22.30 4.03
CA ILE A 4 -13.15 21.12 3.95
C ILE A 4 -11.79 21.55 3.44
N THR A 5 -10.76 21.28 4.21
CA THR A 5 -9.38 21.56 3.80
C THR A 5 -9.01 20.68 2.61
N PRO A 6 -8.55 21.25 1.49
CA PRO A 6 -8.10 20.46 0.35
C PRO A 6 -6.85 19.67 0.70
N ILE A 7 -6.73 18.46 0.16
CA ILE A 7 -5.55 17.59 0.32
C ILE A 7 -4.34 18.25 -0.33
N LYS A 8 -3.29 18.50 0.45
CA LYS A 8 -2.10 19.26 0.02
C LYS A 8 -0.88 18.37 -0.18
N THR A 9 -0.84 17.19 0.45
CA THR A 9 0.31 16.29 0.42
C THR A 9 -0.11 14.85 0.08
N GLU A 10 0.84 14.07 -0.47
CA GLU A 10 0.63 12.64 -0.70
C GLU A 10 0.44 11.90 0.63
N ALA A 11 1.09 12.34 1.70
CA ALA A 11 0.90 11.78 3.04
C ALA A 11 -0.53 11.93 3.54
N GLU A 12 -1.14 13.12 3.44
CA GLU A 12 -2.55 13.32 3.80
C GLU A 12 -3.49 12.42 2.99
N LEU A 13 -3.22 12.26 1.68
CA LEU A 13 -3.98 11.37 0.81
C LEU A 13 -3.86 9.91 1.28
N CYS A 14 -2.65 9.47 1.62
CA CYS A 14 -2.39 8.13 2.14
C CYS A 14 -3.07 7.90 3.50
N GLU A 15 -3.02 8.87 4.42
CA GLU A 15 -3.68 8.77 5.72
C GLU A 15 -5.20 8.55 5.58
N ILE A 16 -5.84 9.32 4.70
CA ILE A 16 -7.27 9.15 4.39
C ILE A 16 -7.54 7.75 3.87
N PHE A 17 -6.73 7.27 2.91
CA PHE A 17 -6.90 5.95 2.32
C PHE A 17 -6.67 4.83 3.35
N ILE A 18 -5.60 4.90 4.13
CA ILE A 18 -5.27 3.92 5.18
C ILE A 18 -6.40 3.81 6.21
N ARG A 19 -6.92 4.96 6.67
CA ARG A 19 -8.06 5.00 7.58
C ARG A 19 -9.27 4.26 7.02
N ASP A 20 -9.66 4.57 5.78
CA ASP A 20 -10.89 4.06 5.18
C ASP A 20 -10.73 2.60 4.73
N MET A 21 -9.51 2.21 4.33
CA MET A 21 -9.19 0.85 3.93
C MET A 21 -9.08 -0.10 5.14
N ASN A 22 -8.45 0.33 6.23
CA ASN A 22 -8.40 -0.43 7.49
C ASN A 22 -9.79 -0.59 8.15
N ALA A 23 -10.77 0.22 7.77
CA ALA A 23 -12.16 0.04 8.19
C ALA A 23 -12.88 -1.11 7.42
N GLN A 24 -12.29 -1.62 6.33
CA GLN A 24 -12.82 -2.78 5.60
C GLN A 24 -12.44 -4.07 6.33
N PRO A 25 -13.38 -4.99 6.56
CA PRO A 25 -13.09 -6.22 7.31
C PRO A 25 -11.98 -7.06 6.67
N GLY A 26 -11.03 -7.48 7.48
CA GLY A 26 -9.95 -8.40 7.08
C GLY A 26 -8.78 -7.74 6.34
N TRP A 27 -8.79 -6.43 6.10
CA TRP A 27 -7.74 -5.70 5.39
C TRP A 27 -6.86 -4.90 6.35
N THR A 28 -5.57 -4.89 6.09
CA THR A 28 -4.56 -4.14 6.86
C THR A 28 -3.62 -3.42 5.91
N CYS A 29 -3.39 -2.13 6.14
CA CYS A 29 -2.46 -1.31 5.37
C CYS A 29 -1.08 -1.29 6.01
N TYR A 30 -0.04 -1.47 5.19
CA TYR A 30 1.37 -1.40 5.55
C TYR A 30 2.03 -0.26 4.77
N PRO A 31 2.26 0.90 5.40
CA PRO A 31 2.93 2.03 4.75
C PRO A 31 4.34 1.68 4.27
N GLU A 32 4.77 2.26 3.15
CA GLU A 32 6.13 2.16 2.58
C GLU A 32 6.65 0.72 2.49
N THR A 33 5.79 -0.21 2.07
CA THR A 33 6.09 -1.65 2.08
C THR A 33 6.00 -2.24 0.67
N GLY A 34 6.88 -3.20 0.38
CA GLY A 34 6.88 -3.95 -0.88
C GLY A 34 7.26 -3.12 -2.11
N GLY A 35 7.78 -1.91 -1.94
CA GLY A 35 8.09 -0.98 -3.03
C GLY A 35 6.94 -0.04 -3.41
N PHE A 36 5.82 -0.10 -2.68
CA PHE A 36 4.64 0.74 -2.85
C PHE A 36 4.52 1.75 -1.71
N ASP A 37 3.85 2.86 -1.94
CA ASP A 37 3.51 3.83 -0.89
C ASP A 37 2.68 3.15 0.22
N ILE A 38 1.77 2.23 -0.17
CA ILE A 38 1.01 1.40 0.75
C ILE A 38 0.89 -0.02 0.17
N LEU A 39 1.23 -1.03 0.97
CA LEU A 39 0.86 -2.41 0.69
C LEU A 39 -0.38 -2.76 1.52
N VAL A 40 -1.48 -3.09 0.88
CA VAL A 40 -2.72 -3.53 1.55
C VAL A 40 -2.77 -5.04 1.53
N VAL A 41 -2.99 -5.66 2.69
CA VAL A 41 -2.97 -7.12 2.84
C VAL A 41 -4.27 -7.60 3.46
N HIS A 42 -4.90 -8.57 2.84
CA HIS A 42 -6.06 -9.27 3.38
C HIS A 42 -5.63 -10.45 4.26
N GLN A 43 -6.45 -10.83 5.21
CA GLN A 43 -6.20 -11.96 6.12
C GLN A 43 -5.99 -13.31 5.42
N ASP A 44 -6.47 -13.49 4.18
CA ASP A 44 -6.23 -14.67 3.35
C ASP A 44 -4.90 -14.62 2.58
N GLY A 45 -4.14 -13.54 2.73
CA GLY A 45 -2.84 -13.32 2.11
C GLY A 45 -2.89 -12.56 0.78
N ARG A 46 -4.05 -12.22 0.21
CA ARG A 46 -4.13 -11.36 -0.98
C ARG A 46 -3.55 -9.99 -0.71
N GLN A 47 -2.91 -9.41 -1.72
CA GLN A 47 -2.18 -8.15 -1.61
C GLN A 47 -2.60 -7.15 -2.69
N ILE A 48 -2.67 -5.87 -2.33
CA ILE A 48 -2.87 -4.76 -3.26
C ILE A 48 -1.73 -3.76 -3.06
N GLY A 49 -0.93 -3.52 -4.10
CA GLY A 49 0.08 -2.45 -4.11
C GLY A 49 -0.58 -1.13 -4.51
N VAL A 50 -0.37 -0.10 -3.73
CA VAL A 50 -1.00 1.22 -3.93
C VAL A 50 0.07 2.28 -4.13
N GLU A 51 -0.04 3.05 -5.22
CA GLU A 51 0.72 4.28 -5.46
C GLU A 51 -0.17 5.49 -5.24
N ALA A 52 0.35 6.49 -4.54
CA ALA A 52 -0.34 7.71 -4.19
C ALA A 52 0.31 8.93 -4.85
N LYS A 53 -0.49 9.75 -5.52
CA LYS A 53 -0.02 11.00 -6.10
C LYS A 53 -1.08 12.09 -5.97
N LEU A 54 -0.65 13.34 -5.80
CA LEU A 54 -1.59 14.46 -5.81
C LEU A 54 -2.21 14.62 -7.20
N GLN A 55 -1.44 14.35 -8.26
CA GLN A 55 -1.90 14.47 -9.64
C GLN A 55 -1.52 13.23 -10.44
N LEU A 56 -2.47 12.72 -11.19
CA LEU A 56 -2.25 11.60 -12.10
C LEU A 56 -1.44 12.05 -13.33
N ASN A 57 -0.33 11.36 -13.57
CA ASN A 57 0.54 11.60 -14.73
C ASN A 57 1.18 10.28 -15.21
N ALA A 58 1.92 10.31 -16.31
CA ALA A 58 2.54 9.13 -16.90
C ALA A 58 3.55 8.43 -15.95
N LYS A 59 4.21 9.19 -15.06
CA LYS A 59 5.16 8.61 -14.10
C LYS A 59 4.47 7.68 -13.11
N VAL A 60 3.21 7.96 -12.76
CA VAL A 60 2.42 7.06 -11.89
C VAL A 60 2.17 5.74 -12.59
N ALA A 61 1.84 5.78 -13.89
CA ALA A 61 1.65 4.56 -14.68
C ALA A 61 2.94 3.73 -14.75
N ASP A 62 4.09 4.39 -14.92
CA ASP A 62 5.41 3.75 -14.91
C ASP A 62 5.73 3.10 -13.54
N GLN A 63 5.41 3.78 -12.43
CA GLN A 63 5.66 3.27 -11.08
C GLN A 63 4.75 2.10 -10.69
N ILE A 64 3.48 2.13 -11.08
CA ILE A 64 2.52 1.11 -10.66
C ILE A 64 2.57 -0.15 -11.51
N MET A 65 2.92 -0.04 -12.79
CA MET A 65 2.98 -1.18 -13.69
C MET A 65 4.22 -2.04 -13.44
N PRO A 66 4.13 -3.37 -13.57
CA PRO A 66 5.30 -4.22 -13.50
C PRO A 66 6.21 -3.98 -14.69
N GLU A 67 7.51 -4.12 -14.48
CA GLU A 67 8.49 -4.04 -15.55
C GLU A 67 8.28 -5.15 -16.59
N PRO A 68 8.37 -4.86 -17.90
CA PRO A 68 8.10 -5.84 -18.96
C PRO A 68 8.92 -7.14 -18.86
N TRP A 69 10.14 -7.07 -18.33
CA TRP A 69 10.99 -8.24 -18.16
C TRP A 69 10.46 -9.21 -17.07
N GLN A 70 9.68 -8.72 -16.08
CA GLN A 70 9.11 -9.56 -15.02
C GLN A 70 8.13 -10.60 -15.59
N PHE A 71 7.42 -10.28 -16.67
CA PHE A 71 6.53 -11.23 -17.33
C PHE A 71 7.28 -12.42 -17.96
N ARG A 72 8.59 -12.25 -18.23
CA ARG A 72 9.42 -13.34 -18.79
C ARG A 72 10.09 -14.18 -17.71
N TYR A 73 10.46 -13.59 -16.58
CA TYR A 73 11.29 -14.21 -15.55
C TYR A 73 10.57 -14.45 -14.22
N GLY A 74 9.25 -14.39 -14.23
CA GLY A 74 8.41 -14.53 -13.04
C GLY A 74 8.02 -13.19 -12.44
N LEU A 75 6.74 -12.95 -12.36
CA LEU A 75 6.18 -11.74 -11.77
C LEU A 75 6.33 -11.81 -10.25
N LYS A 76 6.90 -10.76 -9.67
CA LYS A 76 6.98 -10.57 -8.23
C LYS A 76 6.20 -9.34 -7.84
N GLY A 77 5.50 -9.41 -6.71
CA GLY A 77 4.75 -8.27 -6.23
C GLY A 77 3.39 -8.62 -5.63
N PRO A 78 2.48 -7.66 -5.53
CA PRO A 78 1.13 -7.88 -5.04
C PRO A 78 0.25 -8.55 -6.11
N ASP A 79 -0.84 -9.20 -5.67
CA ASP A 79 -1.84 -9.79 -6.55
C ASP A 79 -2.56 -8.72 -7.38
N HIS A 80 -2.78 -7.55 -6.81
CA HIS A 80 -3.50 -6.43 -7.44
C HIS A 80 -2.73 -5.13 -7.30
N ARG A 81 -3.07 -4.16 -8.15
CA ARG A 81 -2.46 -2.82 -8.15
C ARG A 81 -3.54 -1.75 -8.21
N LEU A 82 -3.32 -0.64 -7.54
CA LEU A 82 -4.27 0.45 -7.37
C LEU A 82 -3.52 1.78 -7.36
N VAL A 83 -4.11 2.81 -7.95
CA VAL A 83 -3.62 4.18 -7.84
C VAL A 83 -4.62 5.02 -7.07
N ILE A 84 -4.14 5.85 -6.16
CA ILE A 84 -4.94 6.87 -5.49
C ILE A 84 -4.42 8.26 -5.84
N VAL A 85 -5.33 9.18 -6.20
CA VAL A 85 -4.96 10.56 -6.52
C VAL A 85 -5.95 11.53 -5.87
N SER A 86 -5.49 12.75 -5.58
CA SER A 86 -6.39 13.75 -4.97
C SER A 86 -7.53 14.15 -5.91
N LYS A 87 -7.25 14.19 -7.23
CA LYS A 87 -8.25 14.48 -8.28
C LYS A 87 -7.81 13.96 -9.65
N ILE A 88 -8.77 13.64 -10.50
CA ILE A 88 -8.57 13.40 -11.92
C ILE A 88 -8.96 14.69 -12.65
N THR A 89 -8.11 15.15 -13.56
CA THR A 89 -8.33 16.32 -14.41
C THR A 89 -8.58 15.89 -15.85
N ASP A 90 -9.10 16.76 -16.69
CA ASP A 90 -9.31 16.47 -18.12
C ASP A 90 -8.02 15.98 -18.80
N ALA A 91 -6.89 16.59 -18.46
CA ALA A 91 -5.58 16.20 -18.98
C ALA A 91 -5.12 14.79 -18.53
N SER A 92 -5.62 14.30 -17.41
CA SER A 92 -5.24 12.98 -16.86
C SER A 92 -6.30 11.89 -17.07
N THR A 93 -7.48 12.25 -17.57
CA THR A 93 -8.58 11.27 -17.80
C THR A 93 -8.16 10.14 -18.74
N GLY A 94 -7.36 10.44 -19.77
CA GLY A 94 -6.85 9.42 -20.69
C GLY A 94 -5.97 8.39 -19.99
N ILE A 95 -5.10 8.83 -19.08
CA ILE A 95 -4.23 7.95 -18.28
C ILE A 95 -5.08 7.09 -17.33
N ALA A 96 -6.07 7.69 -16.66
CA ALA A 96 -6.98 6.94 -15.77
C ALA A 96 -7.72 5.83 -16.52
N LYS A 97 -8.21 6.12 -17.72
CA LYS A 97 -8.87 5.13 -18.59
C LYS A 97 -7.92 3.99 -18.99
N LEU A 98 -6.70 4.31 -19.41
CA LEU A 98 -5.70 3.29 -19.79
C LEU A 98 -5.34 2.40 -18.60
N LEU A 99 -5.11 2.97 -17.43
CA LEU A 99 -4.86 2.19 -16.21
C LEU A 99 -6.06 1.29 -15.86
N GLY A 100 -7.28 1.82 -15.94
CA GLY A 100 -8.50 1.02 -15.74
C GLY A 100 -8.62 -0.16 -16.72
N PHE A 101 -8.31 0.03 -18.01
CA PHE A 101 -8.25 -1.08 -18.99
C PHE A 101 -7.17 -2.11 -18.68
N MET A 102 -6.08 -1.70 -18.02
CA MET A 102 -5.03 -2.61 -17.54
C MET A 102 -5.38 -3.26 -16.19
N GLY A 103 -6.59 -3.05 -15.67
CA GLY A 103 -7.02 -3.55 -14.38
C GLY A 103 -6.30 -2.92 -13.19
N VAL A 104 -5.88 -1.67 -13.36
CA VAL A 104 -5.32 -0.81 -12.31
C VAL A 104 -6.27 0.37 -12.10
N PRO A 105 -7.27 0.25 -11.23
CA PRO A 105 -8.21 1.34 -10.95
C PRO A 105 -7.51 2.58 -10.40
N VAL A 106 -8.09 3.74 -10.69
CA VAL A 106 -7.64 5.03 -10.14
C VAL A 106 -8.76 5.59 -9.27
N LEU A 107 -8.52 5.68 -7.96
CA LEU A 107 -9.50 6.19 -7.01
C LEU A 107 -9.19 7.63 -6.58
N THR A 108 -10.25 8.38 -6.34
CA THR A 108 -10.19 9.72 -5.75
C THR A 108 -11.02 9.78 -4.48
N PRO A 109 -10.56 10.50 -3.45
CA PRO A 109 -11.39 10.78 -2.30
C PRO A 109 -12.50 11.77 -2.68
N ARG A 110 -13.57 11.75 -1.92
CA ARG A 110 -14.71 12.67 -2.03
C ARG A 110 -15.07 13.24 -0.68
N GLU A 111 -15.86 14.27 -0.69
CA GLU A 111 -16.51 14.75 0.53
C GLU A 111 -17.53 13.72 1.01
N GLY A 112 -17.46 13.39 2.27
CA GLY A 112 -18.39 12.51 2.97
C GLY A 112 -18.77 13.05 4.34
N TYR A 113 -19.69 12.37 5.00
CA TYR A 113 -20.14 12.72 6.34
C TYR A 113 -19.75 11.64 7.33
N SER A 114 -19.18 12.04 8.49
CA SER A 114 -18.96 11.11 9.58
C SER A 114 -20.31 10.61 10.11
N SER A 115 -20.51 9.30 10.07
CA SER A 115 -21.79 8.68 10.46
C SER A 115 -22.03 8.63 11.97
N ARG A 116 -21.02 8.90 12.81
CA ARG A 116 -21.19 8.81 14.27
C ARG A 116 -21.90 10.00 14.89
N ASP A 117 -21.74 11.21 14.33
CA ASP A 117 -22.36 12.42 14.88
C ASP A 117 -23.11 13.27 13.85
N GLY A 118 -23.22 12.80 12.59
CA GLY A 118 -24.05 13.37 11.52
C GLY A 118 -23.67 14.76 11.02
N LEU A 119 -22.63 15.39 11.54
CA LEU A 119 -22.35 16.80 11.36
C LEU A 119 -20.94 17.14 10.85
N GLU A 120 -19.99 16.22 10.91
CA GLU A 120 -18.61 16.51 10.49
C GLU A 120 -18.38 16.04 9.04
N ARG A 121 -18.14 17.03 8.17
CA ARG A 121 -17.73 16.78 6.78
C ARG A 121 -16.25 16.45 6.75
N ARG A 122 -15.87 15.42 6.01
CA ARG A 122 -14.48 15.02 5.82
C ARG A 122 -14.22 14.49 4.42
N MET A 123 -12.95 14.50 4.02
CA MET A 123 -12.52 13.75 2.84
C MET A 123 -12.47 12.26 3.17
N GLU A 124 -13.02 11.42 2.27
CA GLU A 124 -13.05 9.96 2.43
C GLU A 124 -12.97 9.24 1.08
N PHE A 125 -12.41 8.03 1.09
CA PHE A 125 -12.63 7.05 0.03
C PHE A 125 -13.96 6.34 0.32
N CYS A 126 -14.85 6.36 -0.66
CA CYS A 126 -16.19 5.80 -0.50
C CYS A 126 -16.15 4.33 -0.08
N ALA A 127 -16.62 4.02 1.12
CA ALA A 127 -16.62 2.66 1.68
C ALA A 127 -17.31 1.64 0.77
N TYR A 128 -18.41 2.05 0.09
CA TYR A 128 -19.10 1.20 -0.87
C TYR A 128 -18.23 0.90 -2.09
N LYS A 129 -17.57 1.91 -2.66
CA LYS A 129 -16.66 1.71 -3.80
C LYS A 129 -15.47 0.82 -3.42
N LEU A 130 -14.87 1.02 -2.23
CA LEU A 130 -13.81 0.15 -1.73
C LEU A 130 -14.30 -1.29 -1.61
N ARG A 131 -15.46 -1.50 -1.00
CA ARG A 131 -16.06 -2.82 -0.85
C ARG A 131 -16.30 -3.49 -2.20
N ASP A 132 -16.90 -2.79 -3.15
CA ASP A 132 -17.18 -3.34 -4.48
C ASP A 132 -15.91 -3.67 -5.25
N LEU A 133 -14.89 -2.82 -5.16
CA LEU A 133 -13.56 -3.08 -5.72
C LEU A 133 -12.95 -4.38 -5.14
N LEU A 134 -13.05 -4.58 -3.83
CA LEU A 134 -12.48 -5.72 -3.12
C LEU A 134 -13.25 -7.03 -3.34
N HIS A 135 -14.53 -6.97 -3.67
CA HIS A 135 -15.39 -8.14 -3.88
C HIS A 135 -15.68 -8.44 -5.35
N GLY A 136 -15.12 -7.66 -6.28
CA GLY A 136 -15.28 -7.90 -7.72
C GLY A 136 -16.73 -7.78 -8.21
N SER A 137 -17.55 -6.95 -7.58
CA SER A 137 -18.98 -6.83 -7.91
C SER A 137 -19.28 -6.05 -9.19
N GLY A 138 -18.26 -5.74 -10.00
CA GLY A 138 -18.36 -5.43 -11.45
C GLY A 138 -19.31 -4.30 -11.91
N HIS A 139 -19.81 -3.46 -11.04
CA HIS A 139 -20.86 -2.49 -11.39
C HIS A 139 -20.36 -1.06 -11.64
N PHE A 140 -19.05 -0.82 -11.66
CA PHE A 140 -18.54 0.55 -11.77
C PHE A 140 -17.56 0.77 -12.91
N ASN A 141 -17.70 1.93 -13.54
CA ASN A 141 -16.81 2.49 -14.57
C ASN A 141 -15.37 2.75 -14.08
N ASP A 142 -15.07 2.50 -12.81
CA ASP A 142 -13.77 2.79 -12.20
C ASP A 142 -12.75 1.64 -12.43
N GLY A 143 -13.16 0.55 -13.12
CA GLY A 143 -12.31 -0.61 -13.41
C GLY A 143 -12.37 -1.70 -12.33
N GLU A 144 -11.96 -2.90 -12.69
CA GLU A 144 -11.79 -4.03 -11.78
C GLU A 144 -10.31 -4.21 -11.46
N LEU A 145 -10.00 -4.75 -10.27
CA LEU A 145 -8.65 -5.15 -9.93
C LEU A 145 -8.25 -6.36 -10.77
N PHE A 146 -7.25 -6.20 -11.63
CA PHE A 146 -6.68 -7.34 -12.35
C PHE A 146 -5.86 -8.20 -11.38
N ASP A 147 -6.02 -9.51 -11.47
CA ASP A 147 -5.19 -10.45 -10.73
C ASP A 147 -3.92 -10.75 -11.54
N TRP A 148 -2.82 -10.18 -11.09
CA TRP A 148 -1.50 -10.36 -11.70
C TRP A 148 -0.89 -11.73 -11.42
N ASN A 149 -1.47 -12.50 -10.47
CA ASN A 149 -1.07 -13.85 -10.11
C ASN A 149 0.46 -14.00 -9.98
N PRO A 150 1.11 -13.25 -9.06
CA PRO A 150 2.56 -13.26 -8.94
C PRO A 150 3.08 -14.61 -8.45
N GLU A 151 4.25 -15.03 -8.96
CA GLU A 151 4.95 -16.21 -8.46
C GLU A 151 5.42 -16.04 -7.01
N GLU A 152 5.74 -14.82 -6.65
CA GLU A 152 6.19 -14.45 -5.29
C GLU A 152 5.53 -13.14 -4.87
N ARG A 153 4.74 -13.20 -3.80
CA ARG A 153 4.12 -12.03 -3.20
C ARG A 153 5.11 -11.15 -2.45
N CYS A 154 4.75 -9.89 -2.24
CA CYS A 154 5.52 -8.98 -1.40
C CYS A 154 5.71 -9.54 0.01
N GLN A 155 6.92 -9.38 0.56
CA GLN A 155 7.16 -9.73 1.97
C GLN A 155 6.46 -8.72 2.88
N VAL A 156 5.62 -9.23 3.79
CA VAL A 156 4.88 -8.42 4.75
C VAL A 156 5.66 -8.36 6.06
N PRO A 157 5.94 -7.17 6.60
CA PRO A 157 6.54 -7.03 7.92
C PRO A 157 5.63 -7.63 9.01
N MET A 158 6.20 -8.19 10.08
CA MET A 158 5.40 -8.73 11.19
C MET A 158 4.70 -7.63 12.02
N VAL A 159 5.16 -6.39 11.88
CA VAL A 159 4.60 -5.22 12.56
C VAL A 159 4.32 -4.15 11.51
N VAL A 160 3.16 -3.53 11.59
CA VAL A 160 2.81 -2.40 10.72
C VAL A 160 3.80 -1.25 10.96
N PRO A 161 4.50 -0.76 9.91
CA PRO A 161 5.45 0.34 10.05
C PRO A 161 4.75 1.62 10.54
N GLN A 162 5.34 2.26 11.54
CA GLN A 162 4.87 3.55 12.08
C GLN A 162 5.56 4.70 11.32
N VAL A 163 5.34 4.77 10.01
CA VAL A 163 5.88 5.80 9.10
C VAL A 163 4.76 6.40 8.27
N ALA A 164 4.93 7.65 7.86
CA ALA A 164 3.99 8.27 6.93
C ALA A 164 4.17 7.64 5.55
N ALA A 165 3.08 7.21 4.93
CA ALA A 165 3.06 6.74 3.55
C ALA A 165 3.11 7.92 2.57
N GLY A 166 3.64 7.71 1.35
CA GLY A 166 3.73 8.75 0.31
C GLY A 166 4.79 9.82 0.60
N VAL A 167 5.71 9.53 1.50
CA VAL A 167 6.88 10.39 1.79
C VAL A 167 8.14 9.55 1.65
N PRO A 168 9.17 10.04 0.95
CA PRO A 168 10.45 9.33 0.91
C PRO A 168 10.97 9.14 2.34
N ALA A 169 10.70 7.97 2.93
CA ALA A 169 11.14 7.67 4.27
C ALA A 169 12.67 7.47 4.27
N PRO A 170 13.43 8.20 5.12
CA PRO A 170 14.87 8.04 5.21
C PRO A 170 15.27 6.64 5.72
N ILE A 171 14.35 5.96 6.38
CA ILE A 171 14.55 4.61 6.92
C ILE A 171 13.31 3.77 6.62
N ARG A 172 13.39 2.93 5.59
CA ARG A 172 12.35 1.91 5.35
C ARG A 172 12.60 0.72 6.28
N LEU A 173 11.56 0.22 6.94
CA LEU A 173 11.61 -1.02 7.70
C LEU A 173 11.56 -2.19 6.70
N THR A 174 12.71 -2.65 6.25
CA THR A 174 12.81 -3.85 5.42
C THR A 174 12.73 -5.10 6.29
N PRO A 175 12.31 -6.27 5.77
CA PRO A 175 12.31 -7.53 6.52
C PRO A 175 13.67 -7.87 7.15
N TRP A 176 14.77 -7.50 6.46
CA TRP A 176 16.12 -7.67 7.01
C TRP A 176 16.36 -6.74 8.21
N LYS A 177 15.97 -5.46 8.12
CA LYS A 177 16.12 -4.51 9.25
C LYS A 177 15.28 -4.94 10.46
N GLU A 178 14.08 -5.45 10.23
CA GLU A 178 13.24 -5.99 11.32
C GLU A 178 13.93 -7.15 12.05
N LYS A 179 14.46 -8.12 11.29
CA LYS A 179 15.22 -9.24 11.85
C LYS A 179 16.47 -8.76 12.61
N ALA A 180 17.18 -7.78 12.05
CA ALA A 180 18.35 -7.18 12.68
C ALA A 180 18.00 -6.48 13.99
N LEU A 181 16.91 -5.70 14.03
CA LEU A 181 16.42 -5.07 15.26
C LEU A 181 16.03 -6.09 16.34
N ARG A 182 15.40 -7.20 15.96
CA ARG A 182 15.10 -8.30 16.89
C ARG A 182 16.36 -8.96 17.43
N ALA A 183 17.37 -9.19 16.58
CA ALA A 183 18.65 -9.70 17.01
C ALA A 183 19.34 -8.73 18.02
N LEU A 184 19.31 -7.44 17.73
CA LEU A 184 19.84 -6.40 18.65
C LEU A 184 19.05 -6.34 19.96
N ALA A 185 17.73 -6.50 19.93
CA ALA A 185 16.91 -6.55 21.14
C ALA A 185 17.25 -7.76 22.01
N LEU A 186 17.44 -8.94 21.39
CA LEU A 186 17.90 -10.15 22.09
C LEU A 186 19.30 -9.95 22.69
N LEU A 187 20.24 -9.43 21.90
CA LEU A 187 21.59 -9.11 22.37
C LEU A 187 21.55 -8.15 23.58
N ARG A 188 20.70 -7.12 23.49
CA ARG A 188 20.57 -6.13 24.58
C ARG A 188 19.96 -6.70 25.85
N SER A 189 19.01 -7.63 25.74
CA SER A 189 18.34 -8.27 26.88
C SER A 189 19.17 -9.36 27.54
N GLN A 190 19.96 -10.11 26.76
CA GLN A 190 20.70 -11.29 27.21
C GLN A 190 22.21 -11.05 27.37
N GLY A 191 22.74 -9.96 26.83
CA GLY A 191 24.16 -9.66 26.77
C GLY A 191 24.93 -10.43 25.69
N PHE A 192 24.33 -11.39 25.04
CA PHE A 192 24.90 -12.19 23.94
C PHE A 192 23.80 -12.67 22.99
N ILE A 193 24.17 -13.12 21.80
CA ILE A 193 23.29 -13.80 20.86
C ILE A 193 24.03 -15.00 20.24
N THR A 194 23.33 -16.12 20.13
CA THR A 194 23.89 -17.34 19.57
C THR A 194 23.64 -17.44 18.06
N SER A 195 24.52 -18.19 17.36
CA SER A 195 24.33 -18.49 15.93
C SER A 195 23.01 -19.22 15.67
N LYS A 196 22.50 -20.00 16.63
CA LYS A 196 21.20 -20.67 16.53
C LYS A 196 20.06 -19.64 16.51
N GLN A 197 20.06 -18.68 17.44
CA GLN A 197 19.07 -17.61 17.51
C GLN A 197 19.08 -16.74 16.26
N ILE A 198 20.27 -16.44 15.69
CA ILE A 198 20.38 -15.69 14.42
C ILE A 198 19.73 -16.48 13.29
N LYS A 199 19.95 -17.80 13.19
CA LYS A 199 19.29 -18.66 12.20
C LYS A 199 17.78 -18.72 12.39
N GLU A 200 17.28 -18.82 13.63
CA GLU A 200 15.84 -18.81 13.97
C GLU A 200 15.16 -17.51 13.54
N LEU A 201 15.89 -16.39 13.55
CA LEU A 201 15.44 -15.11 12.97
C LEU A 201 15.49 -15.08 11.44
N GLY A 202 15.95 -16.17 10.79
CA GLY A 202 16.08 -16.27 9.33
C GLY A 202 17.19 -15.38 8.77
N MET A 203 18.29 -15.23 9.49
CA MET A 203 19.49 -14.49 9.08
C MET A 203 20.72 -15.40 9.02
N SER A 204 21.74 -15.02 8.22
CA SER A 204 23.02 -15.72 8.18
C SER A 204 23.88 -15.32 9.39
N PRO A 205 24.35 -16.27 10.22
CA PRO A 205 25.26 -15.95 11.32
C PRO A 205 26.57 -15.29 10.88
N THR A 206 27.10 -15.65 9.71
CA THR A 206 28.34 -15.10 9.18
C THR A 206 28.31 -13.58 8.94
N ALA A 207 27.14 -12.99 8.75
CA ALA A 207 26.99 -11.54 8.63
C ALA A 207 27.13 -10.79 9.98
N TRP A 208 27.20 -11.52 11.11
CA TRP A 208 27.22 -10.97 12.47
C TRP A 208 28.49 -11.32 13.26
N THR A 209 29.38 -12.10 12.68
CA THR A 209 30.61 -12.60 13.33
C THR A 209 31.89 -12.06 12.73
N GLN A 210 31.80 -10.99 11.90
CA GLN A 210 32.97 -10.31 11.34
C GLN A 210 33.40 -9.13 12.20
#